data_111737ce52db4617840e7ee7c990c691
#
_entry.id   111737ce52db4617840e7ee7c990c691
#
_cell.length_a   1.000
_cell.length_b   1.000
_cell.length_c   1.000
_cell.angle_alpha   90.00
_cell.angle_beta   90.00
_cell.angle_gamma   90.00
#
_symmetry.space_group_name_H-M   'P 1'
#
loop_
_entity.id
_entity.type
_entity.pdbx_description
1 polymer ?
#
loop_
_entity_poly.entity_id
_entity_poly.type
_entity_poly.pdbx_seq_one_letter_code
_entity_poly.pdbx_strand_id
1 'polypeptide(L)'
;VGAALTSDARVKGVVFTGSTETAQIIARAMAENMEPGTPLIAETGGLNAMIVDSTALPEQAVRDIVASSFRSAGQRCSALRCLYVQEDIAPHLIAMIKGAMDELRVGDPWSLATDVGPVIDAEAQDGIEAYTDANSARILHRVWAPKQGHFIAPVLLKVSGIKDMDREVFGPVLHVATFRADQLEKVIADINARGYGLTFGLHTRIDSRVQEVSEAIHAGNIYVNRNQIGAVVGSQPFGGEGLSGTGPKAGGPLYLARFFAPAPVETGSEWAKHADTRILSHKAAAAKEVPVSERIMPGPTGELNRLTILPRPAVLCLGPGPETAKAQVAAVEALGGHALAVDGYLTPEAL
;
A
#
# COMPACT_ATOMS: atom_id res chain seq x y z
N VAL A 1 17.60 16.11 13.29
CA VAL A 1 16.42 16.94 13.65
C VAL A 1 15.19 16.05 13.84
N GLY A 2 14.81 15.19 12.88
CA GLY A 2 13.61 14.36 12.97
C GLY A 2 13.54 13.48 14.23
N ALA A 3 14.62 12.75 14.55
CA ALA A 3 14.68 11.91 15.75
C ALA A 3 14.47 12.71 17.05
N ALA A 4 15.00 13.94 17.14
CA ALA A 4 14.80 14.79 18.31
C ALA A 4 13.33 15.25 18.47
N LEU A 5 12.60 15.45 17.35
CA LEU A 5 11.19 15.81 17.40
C LEU A 5 10.32 14.62 17.83
N THR A 6 10.59 13.44 17.29
CA THR A 6 9.79 12.23 17.58
C THR A 6 10.06 11.61 18.97
N SER A 7 11.07 12.13 19.69
CA SER A 7 11.37 11.77 21.09
C SER A 7 11.05 12.88 22.10
N ASP A 8 10.41 13.99 21.67
CA ASP A 8 10.11 15.11 22.56
C ASP A 8 8.66 15.01 23.06
N ALA A 9 8.46 14.89 24.37
CA ALA A 9 7.16 14.75 25.03
C ALA A 9 6.18 15.92 24.78
N ARG A 10 6.67 17.06 24.30
CA ARG A 10 5.84 18.22 23.94
C ARG A 10 5.12 18.04 22.60
N VAL A 11 5.59 17.10 21.74
CA VAL A 11 4.96 16.80 20.45
C VAL A 11 3.65 16.04 20.70
N LYS A 12 2.55 16.52 20.12
CA LYS A 12 1.20 15.99 20.35
C LYS A 12 0.63 15.26 19.12
N GLY A 13 1.44 14.96 18.15
CA GLY A 13 1.10 14.16 16.98
C GLY A 13 2.19 14.17 15.94
N VAL A 14 2.30 13.11 15.16
CA VAL A 14 3.28 12.97 14.06
C VAL A 14 2.56 12.56 12.79
N VAL A 15 2.85 13.28 11.71
CA VAL A 15 2.49 12.90 10.34
C VAL A 15 3.79 12.64 9.59
N PHE A 16 3.91 11.44 9.03
CA PHE A 16 5.13 10.99 8.37
C PHE A 16 4.82 10.35 7.02
N THR A 17 5.65 10.64 6.02
CA THR A 17 5.68 9.91 4.76
C THR A 17 7.12 9.51 4.46
N GLY A 18 7.37 8.22 4.23
CA GLY A 18 8.71 7.69 3.99
C GLY A 18 8.77 6.17 3.99
N SER A 19 9.89 5.59 4.41
CA SER A 19 10.02 4.13 4.44
C SER A 19 9.29 3.50 5.62
N THR A 20 8.90 2.24 5.47
CA THR A 20 8.24 1.44 6.52
C THR A 20 9.15 1.31 7.75
N GLU A 21 10.45 1.12 7.54
CA GLU A 21 11.45 1.01 8.62
C GLU A 21 11.53 2.29 9.45
N THR A 22 11.55 3.45 8.77
CA THR A 22 11.57 4.75 9.47
C THR A 22 10.27 4.99 10.23
N ALA A 23 9.12 4.63 9.67
CA ALA A 23 7.83 4.72 10.37
C ALA A 23 7.81 3.86 11.65
N GLN A 24 8.38 2.66 11.61
CA GLN A 24 8.50 1.80 12.79
C GLN A 24 9.44 2.38 13.86
N ILE A 25 10.56 3.00 13.45
CA ILE A 25 11.46 3.71 14.37
C ILE A 25 10.72 4.86 15.06
N ILE A 26 9.97 5.66 14.29
CA ILE A 26 9.15 6.76 14.82
C ILE A 26 8.10 6.23 15.80
N ALA A 27 7.38 5.17 15.44
CA ALA A 27 6.35 4.58 16.30
C ALA A 27 6.92 4.13 17.66
N ARG A 28 8.10 3.49 17.66
CA ARG A 28 8.79 3.08 18.90
C ARG A 28 9.22 4.28 19.73
N ALA A 29 9.86 5.29 19.11
CA ALA A 29 10.27 6.51 19.79
C ALA A 29 9.09 7.25 20.43
N MET A 30 7.94 7.31 19.74
CA MET A 30 6.73 7.92 20.29
C MET A 30 6.17 7.11 21.46
N ALA A 31 6.14 5.78 21.37
CA ALA A 31 5.65 4.92 22.44
C ALA A 31 6.48 5.04 23.71
N GLU A 32 7.79 5.30 23.59
CA GLU A 32 8.72 5.46 24.73
C GLU A 32 8.68 6.86 25.36
N ASN A 33 8.35 7.91 24.59
CA ASN A 33 8.61 9.28 25.02
C ASN A 33 7.36 10.19 25.03
N MET A 34 6.24 9.78 24.42
CA MET A 34 5.04 10.61 24.30
C MET A 34 3.88 10.06 25.15
N GLU A 35 2.87 10.92 25.35
CA GLU A 35 1.65 10.51 26.05
C GLU A 35 0.94 9.39 25.28
N PRO A 36 0.37 8.38 25.97
CA PRO A 36 -0.47 7.36 25.33
C PRO A 36 -1.61 7.99 24.52
N GLY A 37 -1.85 7.45 23.32
CA GLY A 37 -2.87 7.97 22.41
C GLY A 37 -2.42 9.13 21.52
N THR A 38 -1.17 9.59 21.64
CA THR A 38 -0.59 10.57 20.69
C THR A 38 -0.69 10.03 19.27
N PRO A 39 -1.36 10.75 18.32
CA PRO A 39 -1.61 10.22 17.00
C PRO A 39 -0.33 10.12 16.15
N LEU A 40 -0.16 8.97 15.51
CA LEU A 40 0.76 8.78 14.41
C LEU A 40 -0.05 8.50 13.14
N ILE A 41 0.17 9.33 12.11
CA ILE A 41 -0.28 9.04 10.75
C ILE A 41 0.99 8.82 9.93
N ALA A 42 1.29 7.56 9.62
CA ALA A 42 2.41 7.17 8.80
C ALA A 42 1.91 6.57 7.48
N GLU A 43 2.38 7.12 6.38
CA GLU A 43 2.16 6.62 5.03
C GLU A 43 3.50 6.20 4.45
N THR A 44 3.58 4.96 3.98
CA THR A 44 4.83 4.34 3.55
C THR A 44 4.75 3.79 2.15
N GLY A 45 5.78 3.06 1.71
CA GLY A 45 5.86 2.46 0.40
C GLY A 45 4.96 1.24 0.22
N GLY A 46 5.15 0.54 -0.89
CA GLY A 46 4.37 -0.65 -1.20
C GLY A 46 4.95 -1.49 -2.33
N LEU A 47 4.64 -2.78 -2.31
CA LEU A 47 4.86 -3.68 -3.44
C LEU A 47 3.62 -3.64 -4.34
N ASN A 48 3.30 -2.44 -4.87
CA ASN A 48 2.08 -2.21 -5.61
C ASN A 48 2.00 -3.09 -6.85
N ALA A 49 0.88 -3.78 -7.01
CA ALA A 49 0.64 -4.69 -8.11
C ALA A 49 -0.41 -4.14 -9.10
N MET A 50 -0.37 -4.67 -10.32
CA MET A 50 -1.41 -4.47 -11.32
C MET A 50 -1.71 -5.80 -12.00
N ILE A 51 -2.97 -6.11 -12.21
CA ILE A 51 -3.42 -7.28 -12.96
C ILE A 51 -4.00 -6.82 -14.30
N VAL A 52 -3.57 -7.46 -15.37
CA VAL A 52 -4.11 -7.28 -16.73
C VAL A 52 -4.63 -8.62 -17.24
N ASP A 53 -5.94 -8.71 -17.40
CA ASP A 53 -6.56 -9.92 -17.93
C ASP A 53 -6.66 -9.91 -19.46
N SER A 54 -7.07 -11.04 -20.05
CA SER A 54 -7.16 -11.20 -21.50
C SER A 54 -8.20 -10.33 -22.19
N THR A 55 -9.08 -9.68 -21.43
CA THR A 55 -10.12 -8.79 -21.97
C THR A 55 -9.71 -7.32 -22.00
N ALA A 56 -8.60 -6.95 -21.37
CA ALA A 56 -8.11 -5.59 -21.32
C ALA A 56 -7.88 -5.01 -22.73
N LEU A 57 -7.97 -3.68 -22.86
CA LEU A 57 -7.52 -2.96 -24.05
C LEU A 57 -6.00 -2.80 -23.99
N PRO A 58 -5.21 -3.50 -24.86
CA PRO A 58 -3.76 -3.56 -24.73
C PRO A 58 -3.09 -2.18 -24.77
N GLU A 59 -3.49 -1.30 -25.67
CA GLU A 59 -2.89 0.03 -25.85
C GLU A 59 -3.12 0.90 -24.61
N GLN A 60 -4.30 0.84 -24.03
CA GLN A 60 -4.61 1.55 -22.79
C GLN A 60 -3.80 0.98 -21.63
N ALA A 61 -3.78 -0.35 -21.48
CA ALA A 61 -3.02 -1.02 -20.42
C ALA A 61 -1.53 -0.68 -20.51
N VAL A 62 -0.91 -0.75 -21.70
CA VAL A 62 0.51 -0.41 -21.90
C VAL A 62 0.81 1.04 -21.52
N ARG A 63 -0.01 2.01 -21.98
CA ARG A 63 0.14 3.41 -21.60
C ARG A 63 0.10 3.60 -20.08
N ASP A 64 -0.85 2.95 -19.42
CA ASP A 64 -1.07 3.09 -17.98
C ASP A 64 -0.01 2.35 -17.15
N ILE A 65 0.51 1.20 -17.64
CA ILE A 65 1.63 0.46 -17.06
C ILE A 65 2.91 1.31 -17.11
N VAL A 66 3.27 1.84 -18.29
CA VAL A 66 4.47 2.65 -18.48
C VAL A 66 4.41 3.92 -17.63
N ALA A 67 3.26 4.60 -17.62
CA ALA A 67 3.06 5.77 -16.77
C ALA A 67 3.20 5.43 -15.28
N SER A 68 2.60 4.32 -14.82
CA SER A 68 2.62 3.91 -13.42
C SER A 68 4.01 3.47 -12.94
N SER A 69 4.81 2.88 -13.83
CA SER A 69 6.11 2.31 -13.46
C SER A 69 7.25 3.31 -13.55
N PHE A 70 7.24 4.19 -14.57
CA PHE A 70 8.44 4.94 -14.95
C PHE A 70 8.35 6.46 -14.78
N ARG A 71 7.15 7.06 -14.69
CA ARG A 71 7.02 8.48 -14.37
C ARG A 71 7.68 8.80 -13.03
N SER A 72 8.32 9.97 -12.93
CA SER A 72 9.13 10.36 -11.77
C SER A 72 10.26 9.36 -11.47
N ALA A 73 10.81 8.69 -12.49
CA ALA A 73 11.79 7.61 -12.36
C ALA A 73 11.34 6.48 -11.40
N GLY A 74 10.02 6.17 -11.37
CA GLY A 74 9.46 5.19 -10.45
C GLY A 74 9.51 5.58 -8.96
N GLN A 75 9.84 6.85 -8.64
CA GLN A 75 10.00 7.34 -7.27
C GLN A 75 8.69 7.90 -6.71
N ARG A 76 7.63 7.11 -6.79
CA ARG A 76 6.35 7.38 -6.12
C ARG A 76 5.97 6.17 -5.28
N CYS A 77 5.43 6.41 -4.09
CA CYS A 77 4.89 5.36 -3.24
C CYS A 77 3.80 4.54 -3.95
N SER A 78 3.06 5.15 -4.89
CA SER A 78 2.02 4.52 -5.71
C SER A 78 2.54 3.85 -6.99
N ALA A 79 3.84 3.90 -7.29
CA ALA A 79 4.38 3.34 -8.53
C ALA A 79 4.14 1.83 -8.64
N LEU A 80 3.85 1.37 -9.85
CA LEU A 80 3.69 -0.04 -10.16
C LEU A 80 5.02 -0.77 -10.03
N ARG A 81 5.06 -1.81 -9.20
CA ARG A 81 6.25 -2.62 -8.95
C ARG A 81 6.14 -4.02 -9.54
N CYS A 82 4.94 -4.63 -9.49
CA CYS A 82 4.69 -5.99 -9.96
C CYS A 82 3.48 -6.03 -10.88
N LEU A 83 3.71 -6.32 -12.14
CA LEU A 83 2.69 -6.50 -13.17
C LEU A 83 2.38 -7.98 -13.33
N TYR A 84 1.12 -8.37 -13.20
CA TYR A 84 0.63 -9.68 -13.55
C TYR A 84 -0.15 -9.61 -14.86
N VAL A 85 0.26 -10.40 -15.84
CA VAL A 85 -0.38 -10.49 -17.17
C VAL A 85 -0.94 -11.89 -17.38
N GLN A 86 -2.22 -11.99 -17.76
CA GLN A 86 -2.79 -13.27 -18.10
C GLN A 86 -2.04 -13.89 -19.30
N GLU A 87 -1.70 -15.17 -19.20
CA GLU A 87 -0.78 -15.83 -20.14
C GLU A 87 -1.22 -15.77 -21.61
N ASP A 88 -2.54 -15.74 -21.86
CA ASP A 88 -3.11 -15.70 -23.21
C ASP A 88 -2.70 -14.46 -24.02
N ILE A 89 -2.51 -13.33 -23.34
CA ILE A 89 -2.11 -12.06 -23.97
C ILE A 89 -0.66 -11.64 -23.65
N ALA A 90 -0.01 -12.37 -22.75
CA ALA A 90 1.28 -11.95 -22.22
C ALA A 90 2.38 -11.76 -23.30
N PRO A 91 2.56 -12.64 -24.30
CA PRO A 91 3.58 -12.41 -25.32
C PRO A 91 3.36 -11.10 -26.08
N HIS A 92 2.12 -10.80 -26.45
CA HIS A 92 1.78 -9.59 -27.19
C HIS A 92 1.91 -8.34 -26.31
N LEU A 93 1.34 -8.33 -25.11
CA LEU A 93 1.38 -7.19 -24.20
C LEU A 93 2.82 -6.85 -23.77
N ILE A 94 3.65 -7.86 -23.47
CA ILE A 94 5.07 -7.65 -23.12
C ILE A 94 5.85 -7.05 -24.29
N ALA A 95 5.58 -7.50 -25.53
CA ALA A 95 6.19 -6.90 -26.71
C ALA A 95 5.81 -5.41 -26.86
N MET A 96 4.53 -5.08 -26.65
CA MET A 96 4.06 -3.69 -26.69
C MET A 96 4.68 -2.84 -25.57
N ILE A 97 4.81 -3.39 -24.34
CA ILE A 97 5.48 -2.69 -23.22
C ILE A 97 6.93 -2.38 -23.59
N LYS A 98 7.69 -3.34 -24.14
CA LYS A 98 9.07 -3.10 -24.58
C LYS A 98 9.14 -1.98 -25.63
N GLY A 99 8.29 -2.04 -26.66
CA GLY A 99 8.23 -0.97 -27.68
C GLY A 99 7.88 0.40 -27.08
N ALA A 100 6.96 0.45 -26.13
CA ALA A 100 6.63 1.71 -25.45
C ALA A 100 7.75 2.20 -24.52
N MET A 101 8.53 1.28 -23.93
CA MET A 101 9.73 1.64 -23.17
C MET A 101 10.83 2.22 -24.07
N ASP A 102 10.98 1.72 -25.29
CA ASP A 102 11.97 2.24 -26.26
C ASP A 102 11.72 3.70 -26.67
N GLU A 103 10.48 4.16 -26.58
CA GLU A 103 10.11 5.55 -26.85
C GLU A 103 10.37 6.50 -25.65
N LEU A 104 10.71 5.96 -24.46
CA LEU A 104 10.99 6.78 -23.29
C LEU A 104 12.30 7.54 -23.44
N ARG A 105 12.25 8.83 -23.21
CA ARG A 105 13.43 9.71 -23.18
C ARG A 105 13.87 9.92 -21.74
N VAL A 106 15.02 9.34 -21.38
CA VAL A 106 15.67 9.52 -20.09
C VAL A 106 16.63 10.71 -20.19
N GLY A 107 16.47 11.71 -19.34
CA GLY A 107 17.32 12.91 -19.44
C GLY A 107 16.97 14.03 -18.46
N ASP A 108 17.44 15.22 -18.78
CA ASP A 108 17.25 16.43 -17.99
C ASP A 108 15.74 16.75 -17.83
N PRO A 109 15.22 16.84 -16.61
CA PRO A 109 13.82 17.13 -16.34
C PRO A 109 13.39 18.57 -16.74
N TRP A 110 14.31 19.46 -16.99
CA TRP A 110 13.99 20.79 -17.54
C TRP A 110 13.58 20.76 -19.02
N SER A 111 13.89 19.68 -19.72
CA SER A 111 13.43 19.47 -21.10
C SER A 111 12.03 18.90 -21.10
N LEU A 112 11.08 19.57 -21.78
CA LEU A 112 9.72 19.07 -21.98
C LEU A 112 9.65 17.75 -22.76
N ALA A 113 10.72 17.37 -23.43
CA ALA A 113 10.83 16.11 -24.15
C ALA A 113 11.25 14.93 -23.26
N THR A 114 11.62 15.16 -22.00
CA THR A 114 12.05 14.13 -21.08
C THR A 114 10.85 13.45 -20.42
N ASP A 115 10.79 12.12 -20.47
CA ASP A 115 9.77 11.29 -19.84
C ASP A 115 10.22 10.80 -18.46
N VAL A 116 11.52 10.52 -18.30
CA VAL A 116 12.11 9.95 -17.08
C VAL A 116 13.34 10.76 -16.67
N GLY A 117 13.26 11.39 -15.52
CA GLY A 117 14.34 12.17 -14.91
C GLY A 117 15.31 11.31 -14.08
N PRO A 118 16.22 11.95 -13.31
CA PRO A 118 17.16 11.25 -12.43
C PRO A 118 16.47 10.68 -11.19
N VAL A 119 17.13 9.75 -10.51
CA VAL A 119 16.82 9.37 -9.12
C VAL A 119 17.38 10.43 -8.16
N ILE A 120 16.94 10.38 -6.89
CA ILE A 120 17.14 11.47 -5.95
C ILE A 120 18.63 11.76 -5.65
N ASP A 121 19.45 10.71 -5.51
CA ASP A 121 20.86 10.82 -5.13
C ASP A 121 21.68 9.59 -5.54
N ALA A 122 22.97 9.59 -5.18
CA ALA A 122 23.89 8.50 -5.45
C ALA A 122 23.54 7.22 -4.69
N GLU A 123 23.07 7.30 -3.44
CA GLU A 123 22.70 6.14 -2.64
C GLU A 123 21.54 5.38 -3.28
N ALA A 124 20.52 6.12 -3.74
CA ALA A 124 19.41 5.53 -4.49
C ALA A 124 19.88 4.90 -5.80
N GLN A 125 20.77 5.57 -6.54
CA GLN A 125 21.37 5.05 -7.77
C GLN A 125 22.09 3.74 -7.51
N ASP A 126 23.05 3.72 -6.60
CA ASP A 126 23.87 2.56 -6.25
C ASP A 126 22.99 1.38 -5.81
N GLY A 127 21.97 1.64 -4.98
CA GLY A 127 21.06 0.61 -4.50
C GLY A 127 20.20 -0.02 -5.59
N ILE A 128 19.75 0.78 -6.58
CA ILE A 128 18.95 0.27 -7.70
C ILE A 128 19.85 -0.46 -8.71
N GLU A 129 21.04 0.05 -9.00
CA GLU A 129 22.03 -0.61 -9.87
C GLU A 129 22.43 -1.97 -9.29
N ALA A 130 22.79 -2.03 -8.01
CA ALA A 130 23.11 -3.29 -7.34
C ALA A 130 21.96 -4.32 -7.42
N TYR A 131 20.73 -3.85 -7.27
CA TYR A 131 19.54 -4.72 -7.40
C TYR A 131 19.39 -5.25 -8.83
N THR A 132 19.49 -4.38 -9.84
CA THR A 132 19.33 -4.77 -11.25
C THR A 132 20.46 -5.68 -11.72
N ASP A 133 21.69 -5.49 -11.24
CA ASP A 133 22.84 -6.33 -11.55
C ASP A 133 22.71 -7.73 -10.94
N ALA A 134 22.26 -7.81 -9.69
CA ALA A 134 21.98 -9.09 -9.04
C ALA A 134 20.85 -9.87 -9.74
N ASN A 135 19.96 -9.18 -10.46
CA ASN A 135 18.86 -9.77 -11.22
C ASN A 135 19.09 -9.76 -12.74
N SER A 136 20.33 -9.57 -13.21
CA SER A 136 20.66 -9.40 -14.63
C SER A 136 20.14 -10.51 -15.54
N ALA A 137 20.15 -11.76 -15.07
CA ALA A 137 19.61 -12.91 -15.80
C ALA A 137 18.07 -12.87 -16.00
N ARG A 138 17.36 -12.03 -15.26
CA ARG A 138 15.89 -11.86 -15.33
C ARG A 138 15.47 -10.66 -16.21
N ILE A 139 16.42 -9.87 -16.71
CA ILE A 139 16.14 -8.68 -17.52
C ILE A 139 15.53 -9.09 -18.86
N LEU A 140 14.30 -8.66 -19.11
CA LEU A 140 13.62 -8.80 -20.40
C LEU A 140 13.89 -7.62 -21.33
N HIS A 141 14.06 -6.43 -20.74
CA HIS A 141 14.32 -5.19 -21.49
C HIS A 141 14.94 -4.14 -20.58
N ARG A 142 15.81 -3.29 -21.17
CA ARG A 142 16.46 -2.15 -20.52
C ARG A 142 16.59 -1.02 -21.52
N VAL A 143 16.17 0.17 -21.15
CA VAL A 143 16.28 1.39 -21.96
C VAL A 143 17.66 2.02 -21.75
N TRP A 144 18.08 2.87 -22.67
CA TRP A 144 19.29 3.68 -22.50
C TRP A 144 19.07 4.79 -21.46
N ALA A 145 20.11 5.14 -20.70
CA ALA A 145 20.13 6.28 -19.78
C ALA A 145 21.47 7.04 -19.86
N PRO A 146 21.49 8.36 -19.59
CA PRO A 146 22.73 9.14 -19.51
C PRO A 146 23.70 8.60 -18.44
N LYS A 147 25.01 8.71 -18.70
CA LYS A 147 26.06 8.30 -17.75
C LYS A 147 26.44 9.40 -16.75
N GLN A 148 26.11 10.66 -17.04
CA GLN A 148 26.38 11.80 -16.14
C GLN A 148 25.11 12.16 -15.38
N GLY A 149 25.21 12.27 -14.06
CA GLY A 149 24.08 12.47 -13.14
C GLY A 149 23.55 11.14 -12.59
N HIS A 150 22.56 11.21 -11.74
CA HIS A 150 21.97 10.05 -11.07
C HIS A 150 20.82 9.44 -11.89
N PHE A 151 21.14 8.96 -13.09
CA PHE A 151 20.14 8.36 -13.98
C PHE A 151 20.16 6.84 -13.88
N ILE A 152 18.99 6.24 -13.80
CA ILE A 152 18.76 4.80 -13.88
C ILE A 152 18.00 4.49 -15.17
N ALA A 153 18.52 3.55 -15.94
CA ALA A 153 17.82 3.04 -17.10
C ALA A 153 16.53 2.32 -16.68
N PRO A 154 15.34 2.66 -17.21
CA PRO A 154 14.13 1.87 -17.03
C PRO A 154 14.34 0.41 -17.37
N VAL A 155 13.94 -0.50 -16.49
CA VAL A 155 14.17 -1.95 -16.62
C VAL A 155 12.87 -2.73 -16.43
N LEU A 156 12.67 -3.74 -17.28
CA LEU A 156 11.63 -4.75 -17.17
C LEU A 156 12.28 -6.10 -16.78
N LEU A 157 11.91 -6.63 -15.62
CA LEU A 157 12.39 -7.89 -15.06
C LEU A 157 11.31 -8.98 -15.12
N LYS A 158 11.67 -10.20 -15.49
CA LYS A 158 10.79 -11.36 -15.38
C LYS A 158 10.87 -11.94 -13.97
N VAL A 159 9.70 -12.17 -13.36
CA VAL A 159 9.55 -12.86 -12.07
C VAL A 159 8.50 -13.96 -12.17
N SER A 160 8.47 -14.87 -11.20
CA SER A 160 7.40 -15.87 -11.10
C SER A 160 6.15 -15.32 -10.39
N GLY A 161 6.32 -14.24 -9.64
CA GLY A 161 5.27 -13.53 -8.92
C GLY A 161 5.85 -12.54 -7.92
N ILE A 162 4.99 -11.85 -7.18
CA ILE A 162 5.37 -10.85 -6.18
C ILE A 162 6.25 -11.43 -5.05
N LYS A 163 6.20 -12.74 -4.85
CA LYS A 163 7.04 -13.45 -3.86
C LYS A 163 8.55 -13.40 -4.18
N ASP A 164 8.90 -13.18 -5.44
CA ASP A 164 10.30 -13.01 -5.86
C ASP A 164 10.87 -11.64 -5.49
N MET A 165 10.05 -10.74 -4.95
CA MET A 165 10.42 -9.39 -4.58
C MET A 165 10.55 -9.30 -3.05
N ASP A 166 11.76 -9.22 -2.54
CA ASP A 166 12.01 -9.16 -1.08
C ASP A 166 11.66 -7.81 -0.48
N ARG A 167 11.85 -6.73 -1.24
CA ARG A 167 11.64 -5.34 -0.81
C ARG A 167 11.13 -4.47 -1.96
N GLU A 168 10.64 -3.29 -1.64
CA GLU A 168 10.38 -2.25 -2.62
C GLU A 168 11.70 -1.72 -3.22
N VAL A 169 11.75 -1.64 -4.55
CA VAL A 169 12.83 -0.96 -5.29
C VAL A 169 12.27 0.39 -5.74
N PHE A 170 12.69 1.46 -5.06
CA PHE A 170 12.15 2.81 -5.28
C PHE A 170 12.83 3.49 -6.47
N GLY A 171 12.56 2.95 -7.67
CA GLY A 171 13.20 3.36 -8.92
C GLY A 171 12.43 2.85 -10.14
N PRO A 172 12.96 3.09 -11.37
CA PRO A 172 12.30 2.74 -12.62
C PRO A 172 12.48 1.25 -12.96
N VAL A 173 12.07 0.37 -12.06
CA VAL A 173 12.19 -1.09 -12.17
C VAL A 173 10.80 -1.71 -12.10
N LEU A 174 10.36 -2.31 -13.22
CA LEU A 174 9.10 -3.02 -13.32
C LEU A 174 9.36 -4.54 -13.36
N HIS A 175 8.67 -5.28 -12.50
CA HIS A 175 8.66 -6.74 -12.53
C HIS A 175 7.40 -7.23 -13.25
N VAL A 176 7.53 -8.24 -14.09
CA VAL A 176 6.40 -8.86 -14.79
C VAL A 176 6.34 -10.36 -14.53
N ALA A 177 5.18 -10.81 -14.10
CA ALA A 177 4.80 -12.22 -13.97
C ALA A 177 3.65 -12.55 -14.91
N THR A 178 3.51 -13.81 -15.27
CA THR A 178 2.35 -14.30 -16.01
C THR A 178 1.54 -15.24 -15.13
N PHE A 179 0.21 -15.30 -15.36
CA PHE A 179 -0.68 -16.18 -14.62
C PHE A 179 -1.72 -16.78 -15.56
N ARG A 180 -2.22 -17.97 -15.23
CA ARG A 180 -3.31 -18.64 -15.95
C ARG A 180 -4.65 -18.09 -15.49
N ALA A 181 -5.65 -18.10 -16.36
CA ALA A 181 -6.99 -17.59 -16.07
C ALA A 181 -7.60 -18.17 -14.78
N ASP A 182 -7.32 -19.46 -14.50
CA ASP A 182 -7.79 -20.19 -13.32
C ASP A 182 -6.99 -19.88 -12.02
N GLN A 183 -6.01 -19.00 -12.07
CA GLN A 183 -5.12 -18.67 -10.95
C GLN A 183 -5.35 -17.26 -10.38
N LEU A 184 -6.41 -16.56 -10.82
CA LEU A 184 -6.65 -15.17 -10.38
C LEU A 184 -6.75 -15.06 -8.85
N GLU A 185 -7.52 -15.92 -8.21
CA GLU A 185 -7.66 -15.95 -6.74
C GLU A 185 -6.31 -16.15 -6.04
N LYS A 186 -5.48 -17.06 -6.59
CA LYS A 186 -4.13 -17.29 -6.05
C LYS A 186 -3.24 -16.05 -6.20
N VAL A 187 -3.32 -15.33 -7.31
CA VAL A 187 -2.56 -14.09 -7.52
C VAL A 187 -2.97 -13.04 -6.49
N ILE A 188 -4.27 -12.87 -6.25
CA ILE A 188 -4.79 -11.95 -5.23
C ILE A 188 -4.29 -12.35 -3.84
N ALA A 189 -4.39 -13.62 -3.48
CA ALA A 189 -3.89 -14.14 -2.21
C ALA A 189 -2.39 -13.91 -2.03
N ASP A 190 -1.59 -14.12 -3.09
CA ASP A 190 -0.14 -13.91 -3.08
C ASP A 190 0.22 -12.41 -2.89
N ILE A 191 -0.57 -11.50 -3.49
CA ILE A 191 -0.40 -10.04 -3.31
C ILE A 191 -0.75 -9.66 -1.86
N ASN A 192 -1.92 -10.06 -1.36
CA ASN A 192 -2.37 -9.73 -0.01
C ASN A 192 -1.39 -10.27 1.07
N ALA A 193 -0.83 -11.45 0.84
CA ALA A 193 0.12 -12.08 1.77
C ALA A 193 1.43 -11.28 1.96
N ARG A 194 1.73 -10.29 1.10
CA ARG A 194 2.88 -9.39 1.30
C ARG A 194 2.67 -8.37 2.43
N GLY A 195 1.43 -8.18 2.87
CA GLY A 195 1.06 -7.26 3.95
C GLY A 195 1.12 -5.78 3.57
N TYR A 196 1.51 -5.43 2.34
CA TYR A 196 1.44 -4.08 1.80
C TYR A 196 0.07 -3.86 1.14
N GLY A 197 -0.44 -2.63 1.22
CA GLY A 197 -1.73 -2.29 0.63
C GLY A 197 -1.86 -0.80 0.33
N LEU A 198 -1.02 -0.23 -0.55
CA LEU A 198 -1.14 1.18 -0.92
C LEU A 198 -1.98 1.36 -2.19
N THR A 199 -1.46 0.93 -3.34
CA THR A 199 -2.17 1.01 -4.62
C THR A 199 -2.24 -0.34 -5.30
N PHE A 200 -3.34 -0.54 -6.04
CA PHE A 200 -3.55 -1.69 -6.89
C PHE A 200 -4.21 -1.26 -8.20
N GLY A 201 -3.79 -1.85 -9.31
CA GLY A 201 -4.34 -1.61 -10.63
C GLY A 201 -5.03 -2.85 -11.21
N LEU A 202 -6.10 -2.64 -11.96
CA LEU A 202 -6.78 -3.70 -12.69
C LEU A 202 -7.14 -3.21 -14.10
N HIS A 203 -6.75 -3.95 -15.12
CA HIS A 203 -7.25 -3.76 -16.48
C HIS A 203 -8.08 -4.96 -16.91
N THR A 204 -9.37 -4.73 -17.12
CA THR A 204 -10.37 -5.72 -17.52
C THR A 204 -11.57 -5.03 -18.18
N ARG A 205 -12.34 -5.75 -19.00
CA ARG A 205 -13.64 -5.30 -19.50
C ARG A 205 -14.80 -6.11 -18.93
N ILE A 206 -14.58 -6.86 -17.87
CA ILE A 206 -15.60 -7.68 -17.22
C ILE A 206 -16.00 -7.03 -15.91
N ASP A 207 -17.20 -6.44 -15.83
CA ASP A 207 -17.68 -5.71 -14.65
C ASP A 207 -17.75 -6.58 -13.39
N SER A 208 -18.19 -7.82 -13.49
CA SER A 208 -18.22 -8.74 -12.34
C SER A 208 -16.82 -9.02 -11.79
N ARG A 209 -15.79 -9.04 -12.64
CA ARG A 209 -14.40 -9.19 -12.22
C ARG A 209 -13.88 -7.95 -11.51
N VAL A 210 -14.31 -6.76 -11.94
CA VAL A 210 -13.99 -5.51 -11.22
C VAL A 210 -14.48 -5.60 -9.78
N GLN A 211 -15.73 -6.03 -9.57
CA GLN A 211 -16.28 -6.17 -8.24
C GLN A 211 -15.54 -7.25 -7.44
N GLU A 212 -15.42 -8.47 -7.99
CA GLU A 212 -14.74 -9.60 -7.36
C GLU A 212 -13.31 -9.25 -6.89
N VAL A 213 -12.52 -8.68 -7.79
CA VAL A 213 -11.13 -8.30 -7.48
C VAL A 213 -11.07 -7.15 -6.48
N SER A 214 -11.93 -6.14 -6.63
CA SER A 214 -11.94 -4.97 -5.72
C SER A 214 -12.37 -5.32 -4.30
N GLU A 215 -13.21 -6.34 -4.13
CA GLU A 215 -13.64 -6.83 -2.82
C GLU A 215 -12.59 -7.76 -2.16
N ALA A 216 -11.77 -8.44 -2.97
CA ALA A 216 -10.81 -9.43 -2.50
C ALA A 216 -9.39 -8.86 -2.25
N ILE A 217 -9.03 -7.73 -2.88
CA ILE A 217 -7.70 -7.15 -2.78
C ILE A 217 -7.60 -6.20 -1.59
N HIS A 218 -6.55 -6.35 -0.78
CA HIS A 218 -6.27 -5.47 0.35
C HIS A 218 -5.38 -4.33 -0.11
N ALA A 219 -5.99 -3.24 -0.58
CA ALA A 219 -5.29 -2.03 -0.99
C ALA A 219 -6.13 -0.79 -0.71
N GLY A 220 -5.47 0.23 -0.17
CA GLY A 220 -6.13 1.48 0.14
C GLY A 220 -6.70 2.20 -1.09
N ASN A 221 -6.04 2.12 -2.23
CA ASN A 221 -6.48 2.75 -3.48
C ASN A 221 -6.46 1.75 -4.63
N ILE A 222 -7.62 1.47 -5.20
CA ILE A 222 -7.81 0.54 -6.32
C ILE A 222 -8.17 1.35 -7.57
N TYR A 223 -7.44 1.12 -8.65
CA TYR A 223 -7.61 1.82 -9.93
C TYR A 223 -7.96 0.83 -11.04
N VAL A 224 -9.10 1.06 -11.70
CA VAL A 224 -9.58 0.19 -12.77
C VAL A 224 -9.49 0.92 -14.11
N ASN A 225 -8.86 0.27 -15.10
CA ASN A 225 -8.67 0.77 -16.46
C ASN A 225 -8.04 2.16 -16.53
N ARG A 226 -7.09 2.43 -15.64
CA ARG A 226 -6.29 3.65 -15.60
C ARG A 226 -4.95 3.41 -14.90
N ASN A 227 -4.04 4.37 -14.98
CA ASN A 227 -2.81 4.33 -14.19
C ASN A 227 -3.08 4.49 -12.69
N GLN A 228 -2.19 3.95 -11.86
CA GLN A 228 -2.31 3.93 -10.40
C GLN A 228 -1.52 5.04 -9.69
N ILE A 229 -1.02 6.03 -10.43
CA ILE A 229 -0.30 7.17 -9.89
C ILE A 229 -1.12 8.45 -9.99
N GLY A 230 -0.87 9.41 -9.09
CA GLY A 230 -1.50 10.73 -9.15
C GLY A 230 -2.97 10.73 -8.72
N ALA A 231 -3.23 10.39 -7.46
CA ALA A 231 -4.55 10.57 -6.86
C ALA A 231 -5.00 12.04 -6.93
N VAL A 232 -6.27 12.25 -7.21
CA VAL A 232 -6.86 13.59 -7.38
C VAL A 232 -7.39 14.09 -6.04
N VAL A 233 -6.89 15.22 -5.58
CA VAL A 233 -7.33 15.86 -4.32
C VAL A 233 -8.83 16.18 -4.39
N GLY A 234 -9.55 15.83 -3.32
CA GLY A 234 -11.01 16.03 -3.22
C GLY A 234 -11.86 14.92 -3.83
N SER A 235 -11.30 14.12 -4.75
CA SER A 235 -12.01 13.01 -5.41
C SER A 235 -11.53 11.65 -4.95
N GLN A 236 -10.23 11.54 -4.66
CA GLN A 236 -9.56 10.28 -4.36
C GLN A 236 -8.71 10.42 -3.09
N PRO A 237 -9.32 10.26 -1.90
CA PRO A 237 -8.56 10.17 -0.66
C PRO A 237 -7.48 9.10 -0.78
N PHE A 238 -6.23 9.44 -0.41
CA PHE A 238 -5.08 8.61 -0.66
C PHE A 238 -4.42 8.15 0.64
N GLY A 239 -4.13 6.86 0.74
CA GLY A 239 -3.43 6.26 1.87
C GLY A 239 -3.52 4.75 1.83
N GLY A 240 -2.51 4.11 2.44
CA GLY A 240 -2.36 2.67 2.50
C GLY A 240 -2.95 2.02 3.73
N GLU A 241 -2.89 0.70 3.75
CA GLU A 241 -3.19 -0.17 4.89
C GLU A 241 -2.06 -1.18 5.12
N GLY A 242 -2.12 -1.90 6.22
CA GLY A 242 -1.08 -2.86 6.58
C GLY A 242 0.29 -2.19 6.72
N LEU A 243 1.29 -2.73 6.05
CA LEU A 243 2.66 -2.19 6.06
C LEU A 243 2.78 -0.86 5.27
N SER A 244 1.77 -0.49 4.49
CA SER A 244 1.80 0.73 3.65
C SER A 244 1.21 1.97 4.33
N GLY A 245 0.55 1.85 5.47
CA GLY A 245 0.04 3.02 6.16
C GLY A 245 -0.81 2.71 7.38
N THR A 246 -0.84 3.64 8.31
CA THR A 246 -1.65 3.56 9.52
C THR A 246 -3.08 4.09 9.31
N GLY A 247 -3.30 4.85 8.21
CA GLY A 247 -4.51 5.64 8.05
C GLY A 247 -4.65 6.72 9.13
N PRO A 248 -5.71 7.51 9.03
CA PRO A 248 -6.67 7.60 7.93
C PRO A 248 -6.09 8.23 6.66
N LYS A 249 -6.77 8.04 5.53
CA LYS A 249 -6.31 8.54 4.22
C LYS A 249 -6.20 10.06 4.16
N ALA A 250 -5.11 10.56 3.58
CA ALA A 250 -4.93 11.97 3.28
C ALA A 250 -6.05 12.48 2.35
N GLY A 251 -6.58 13.67 2.64
CA GLY A 251 -7.72 14.25 1.92
C GLY A 251 -9.06 13.54 2.17
N GLY A 252 -9.09 12.55 3.06
CA GLY A 252 -10.31 11.84 3.45
C GLY A 252 -11.06 12.48 4.63
N PRO A 253 -12.32 12.09 4.85
CA PRO A 253 -13.19 12.72 5.86
C PRO A 253 -12.74 12.47 7.30
N LEU A 254 -11.92 11.44 7.55
CA LEU A 254 -11.49 11.06 8.90
C LEU A 254 -10.12 11.64 9.30
N TYR A 255 -9.42 12.32 8.37
CA TYR A 255 -8.03 12.72 8.59
C TYR A 255 -7.87 13.73 9.74
N LEU A 256 -8.64 14.81 9.73
CA LEU A 256 -8.57 15.83 10.78
C LEU A 256 -9.11 15.31 12.13
N ALA A 257 -10.13 14.48 12.10
CA ALA A 257 -10.71 13.89 13.31
C ALA A 257 -9.67 13.11 14.14
N ARG A 258 -8.65 12.54 13.51
CA ARG A 258 -7.57 11.82 14.18
C ARG A 258 -6.79 12.68 15.18
N PHE A 259 -6.75 14.00 14.96
CA PHE A 259 -6.05 14.95 15.83
C PHE A 259 -6.95 15.57 16.92
N PHE A 260 -8.25 15.37 16.85
CA PHE A 260 -9.21 15.90 17.82
C PHE A 260 -9.78 14.83 18.74
N ALA A 261 -9.49 13.55 18.52
CA ALA A 261 -9.97 12.48 19.38
C ALA A 261 -9.38 12.67 20.79
N PRO A 262 -10.21 12.71 21.85
CA PRO A 262 -9.71 12.75 23.21
C PRO A 262 -8.87 11.49 23.49
N ALA A 263 -7.81 11.65 24.27
CA ALA A 263 -7.06 10.49 24.76
C ALA A 263 -8.00 9.59 25.55
N PRO A 264 -7.93 8.26 25.40
CA PRO A 264 -8.69 7.34 26.22
C PRO A 264 -8.37 7.58 27.69
N VAL A 265 -9.39 7.76 28.52
CA VAL A 265 -9.19 7.79 29.95
C VAL A 265 -9.12 6.34 30.42
N GLU A 266 -7.98 5.93 30.93
CA GLU A 266 -7.85 4.63 31.56
C GLU A 266 -8.65 4.62 32.86
N THR A 267 -9.70 3.81 32.90
CA THR A 267 -10.52 3.58 34.10
C THR A 267 -10.61 2.08 34.32
N GLY A 268 -10.21 1.62 35.47
CA GLY A 268 -10.35 0.20 35.82
C GLY A 268 -9.17 -0.38 36.61
N SER A 269 -9.35 -1.60 37.07
CA SER A 269 -8.34 -2.37 37.79
C SER A 269 -7.46 -3.20 36.83
N GLU A 270 -6.27 -3.56 37.28
CA GLU A 270 -5.40 -4.47 36.54
C GLU A 270 -6.03 -5.86 36.39
N TRP A 271 -5.54 -6.62 35.41
CA TRP A 271 -5.93 -8.00 35.22
C TRP A 271 -5.36 -8.91 36.31
N ALA A 272 -6.22 -9.77 36.87
CA ALA A 272 -5.83 -10.72 37.92
C ALA A 272 -5.25 -12.04 37.38
N LYS A 273 -5.38 -12.33 36.08
CA LYS A 273 -4.94 -13.58 35.44
C LYS A 273 -4.41 -13.36 34.02
N HIS A 274 -3.69 -14.34 33.48
CA HIS A 274 -3.31 -14.35 32.06
C HIS A 274 -4.50 -14.70 31.16
N ALA A 275 -4.54 -14.13 29.96
CA ALA A 275 -5.55 -14.42 28.95
C ALA A 275 -5.27 -15.78 28.25
N ASP A 276 -6.35 -16.43 27.78
CA ASP A 276 -6.24 -17.61 26.90
C ASP A 276 -6.19 -17.18 25.44
N THR A 277 -4.98 -17.16 24.87
CA THR A 277 -4.71 -16.73 23.48
C THR A 277 -5.39 -17.62 22.43
N ARG A 278 -5.68 -18.89 22.74
CA ARG A 278 -6.35 -19.82 21.80
C ARG A 278 -7.81 -19.38 21.52
N ILE A 279 -8.48 -18.87 22.54
CA ILE A 279 -9.85 -18.35 22.41
C ILE A 279 -9.87 -17.09 21.54
N LEU A 280 -8.86 -16.22 21.69
CA LEU A 280 -8.72 -15.00 20.89
C LEU A 280 -8.53 -15.30 19.41
N SER A 281 -7.63 -16.21 19.06
CA SER A 281 -7.35 -16.61 17.69
C SER A 281 -8.58 -17.21 16.99
N HIS A 282 -9.37 -18.02 17.70
CA HIS A 282 -10.58 -18.62 17.14
C HIS A 282 -11.69 -17.60 16.89
N LYS A 283 -11.88 -16.62 17.80
CA LYS A 283 -12.87 -15.57 17.63
C LYS A 283 -12.50 -14.55 16.57
N ALA A 284 -11.19 -14.23 16.42
CA ALA A 284 -10.69 -13.31 15.41
C ALA A 284 -10.98 -13.82 13.97
N ALA A 285 -10.88 -15.13 13.74
CA ALA A 285 -11.13 -15.75 12.44
C ALA A 285 -12.61 -15.73 11.98
N ALA A 286 -13.56 -15.39 12.86
CA ALA A 286 -15.00 -15.44 12.59
C ALA A 286 -15.61 -14.11 12.14
N ALA A 287 -14.84 -13.02 12.12
CA ALA A 287 -15.34 -11.68 11.77
C ALA A 287 -15.57 -11.55 10.25
N LYS A 288 -16.76 -11.09 9.86
CA LYS A 288 -17.11 -10.77 8.47
C LYS A 288 -16.91 -9.28 8.22
N GLU A 289 -16.25 -8.94 7.12
CA GLU A 289 -16.08 -7.56 6.67
C GLU A 289 -17.34 -7.09 5.94
N VAL A 290 -18.17 -6.29 6.61
CA VAL A 290 -19.32 -5.62 6.01
C VAL A 290 -19.03 -4.11 5.98
N PRO A 291 -19.18 -3.44 4.82
CA PRO A 291 -18.92 -2.00 4.73
C PRO A 291 -19.74 -1.20 5.75
N VAL A 292 -19.09 -0.35 6.52
CA VAL A 292 -19.72 0.58 7.46
C VAL A 292 -20.38 1.73 6.71
N SER A 293 -19.74 2.22 5.67
CA SER A 293 -20.28 3.26 4.80
C SER A 293 -19.66 3.23 3.41
N GLU A 294 -20.44 3.72 2.44
CA GLU A 294 -20.01 3.92 1.07
C GLU A 294 -20.40 5.32 0.61
N ARG A 295 -19.49 5.99 -0.09
CA ARG A 295 -19.73 7.33 -0.62
C ARG A 295 -19.18 7.45 -2.04
N ILE A 296 -20.03 7.94 -2.96
CA ILE A 296 -19.59 8.35 -4.29
C ILE A 296 -18.92 9.72 -4.17
N MET A 297 -17.70 9.79 -4.67
CA MET A 297 -16.87 10.99 -4.67
C MET A 297 -16.96 11.69 -6.04
N PRO A 298 -16.70 13.01 -6.11
CA PRO A 298 -16.67 13.72 -7.38
C PRO A 298 -15.68 13.11 -8.38
N GLY A 299 -15.97 13.23 -9.68
CA GLY A 299 -15.07 12.79 -10.75
C GLY A 299 -15.49 13.37 -12.10
N PRO A 300 -14.61 13.31 -13.11
CA PRO A 300 -14.97 13.70 -14.47
C PRO A 300 -15.96 12.71 -15.08
N THR A 301 -16.60 13.12 -16.18
CA THR A 301 -17.50 12.25 -16.95
C THR A 301 -16.80 10.95 -17.36
N GLY A 302 -17.44 9.82 -17.09
CA GLY A 302 -16.92 8.49 -17.42
C GLY A 302 -16.00 7.89 -16.34
N GLU A 303 -15.77 8.59 -15.22
CA GLU A 303 -15.04 8.08 -14.06
C GLU A 303 -15.99 7.93 -12.84
N LEU A 304 -15.94 6.81 -12.15
CA LEU A 304 -16.62 6.56 -10.90
C LEU A 304 -15.60 6.47 -9.76
N ASN A 305 -15.67 7.39 -8.81
CA ASN A 305 -14.88 7.37 -7.59
C ASN A 305 -15.76 6.94 -6.41
N ARG A 306 -15.39 5.86 -5.75
CA ARG A 306 -16.11 5.31 -4.60
C ARG A 306 -15.16 5.21 -3.40
N LEU A 307 -15.56 5.80 -2.28
CA LEU A 307 -14.90 5.64 -0.99
C LEU A 307 -15.72 4.67 -0.15
N THR A 308 -15.14 3.54 0.20
CA THR A 308 -15.75 2.53 1.07
C THR A 308 -14.98 2.49 2.38
N ILE A 309 -15.69 2.54 3.51
CA ILE A 309 -15.11 2.37 4.84
C ILE A 309 -15.49 0.97 5.33
N LEU A 310 -14.45 0.16 5.54
CA LEU A 310 -14.55 -1.18 6.07
C LEU A 310 -14.15 -1.19 7.55
N PRO A 311 -14.78 -2.00 8.41
CA PRO A 311 -14.30 -2.21 9.77
C PRO A 311 -12.98 -3.00 9.71
N ARG A 312 -12.17 -2.87 10.75
CA ARG A 312 -11.04 -3.79 10.93
C ARG A 312 -11.57 -5.19 11.24
N PRO A 313 -10.92 -6.27 10.79
CA PRO A 313 -11.39 -7.65 11.01
C PRO A 313 -11.62 -7.99 12.49
N ALA A 314 -10.72 -7.56 13.36
CA ALA A 314 -10.86 -7.68 14.80
C ALA A 314 -10.03 -6.63 15.52
N VAL A 315 -10.58 -6.02 16.55
CA VAL A 315 -9.90 -5.08 17.46
C VAL A 315 -9.79 -5.74 18.83
N LEU A 316 -8.57 -6.00 19.29
CA LEU A 316 -8.33 -6.52 20.63
C LEU A 316 -8.47 -5.40 21.66
N CYS A 317 -9.37 -5.59 22.62
CA CYS A 317 -9.66 -4.68 23.71
C CYS A 317 -8.93 -5.17 24.97
N LEU A 318 -7.79 -4.57 25.25
CA LEU A 318 -6.81 -5.08 26.22
C LEU A 318 -7.05 -4.60 27.67
N GLY A 319 -7.91 -3.63 27.87
CA GLY A 319 -8.10 -3.03 29.20
C GLY A 319 -7.24 -1.79 29.41
N PRO A 320 -6.79 -1.46 30.64
CA PRO A 320 -6.58 -2.36 31.79
C PRO A 320 -7.86 -2.83 32.48
N GLY A 321 -7.90 -4.13 32.80
CA GLY A 321 -9.01 -4.76 33.52
C GLY A 321 -10.30 -4.95 32.74
N PRO A 322 -11.28 -5.68 33.31
CA PRO A 322 -12.49 -6.08 32.59
C PRO A 322 -13.42 -4.93 32.24
N GLU A 323 -13.56 -3.92 33.10
CA GLU A 323 -14.46 -2.79 32.85
C GLU A 323 -13.96 -1.91 31.72
N THR A 324 -12.64 -1.63 31.64
CA THR A 324 -12.04 -0.87 30.54
C THR A 324 -12.12 -1.64 29.24
N ALA A 325 -11.81 -2.95 29.25
CA ALA A 325 -11.96 -3.80 28.07
C ALA A 325 -13.40 -3.80 27.52
N LYS A 326 -14.40 -3.86 28.41
CA LYS A 326 -15.82 -3.78 28.06
C LYS A 326 -16.19 -2.43 27.44
N ALA A 327 -15.68 -1.32 28.00
CA ALA A 327 -15.89 0.01 27.45
C ALA A 327 -15.26 0.17 26.06
N GLN A 328 -14.05 -0.39 25.86
CA GLN A 328 -13.38 -0.44 24.56
C GLN A 328 -14.19 -1.24 23.53
N VAL A 329 -14.75 -2.40 23.91
CA VAL A 329 -15.64 -3.19 23.05
C VAL A 329 -16.85 -2.35 22.62
N ALA A 330 -17.55 -1.73 23.57
CA ALA A 330 -18.72 -0.90 23.26
C ALA A 330 -18.38 0.26 22.32
N ALA A 331 -17.21 0.89 22.46
CA ALA A 331 -16.76 1.96 21.59
C ALA A 331 -16.47 1.47 20.15
N VAL A 332 -15.86 0.31 19.99
CA VAL A 332 -15.57 -0.30 18.67
C VAL A 332 -16.87 -0.71 17.98
N GLU A 333 -17.78 -1.38 18.71
CA GLU A 333 -19.08 -1.83 18.17
C GLU A 333 -19.99 -0.66 17.78
N ALA A 334 -19.96 0.43 18.53
CA ALA A 334 -20.71 1.65 18.20
C ALA A 334 -20.28 2.27 16.87
N LEU A 335 -19.04 2.00 16.41
CA LEU A 335 -18.51 2.43 15.12
C LEU A 335 -18.69 1.36 14.02
N GLY A 336 -19.41 0.28 14.30
CA GLY A 336 -19.63 -0.82 13.35
C GLY A 336 -18.45 -1.79 13.22
N GLY A 337 -17.44 -1.69 14.11
CA GLY A 337 -16.29 -2.57 14.14
C GLY A 337 -16.54 -3.87 14.90
N HIS A 338 -15.67 -4.86 14.69
CA HIS A 338 -15.61 -6.09 15.50
C HIS A 338 -14.63 -5.93 16.65
N ALA A 339 -15.06 -6.23 17.86
CA ALA A 339 -14.27 -6.14 19.06
C ALA A 339 -14.14 -7.48 19.78
N LEU A 340 -12.95 -7.76 20.28
CA LEU A 340 -12.66 -8.92 21.11
C LEU A 340 -12.13 -8.45 22.47
N ALA A 341 -12.92 -8.60 23.53
CA ALA A 341 -12.44 -8.39 24.87
C ALA A 341 -11.44 -9.49 25.23
N VAL A 342 -10.29 -9.08 25.73
CA VAL A 342 -9.34 -9.95 26.39
C VAL A 342 -9.83 -10.19 27.80
N ASP A 343 -9.71 -11.40 28.32
CA ASP A 343 -10.18 -11.80 29.67
C ASP A 343 -9.04 -11.95 30.66
N GLY A 344 -7.90 -11.34 30.36
CA GLY A 344 -6.71 -11.43 31.19
C GLY A 344 -5.53 -10.64 30.61
N TYR A 345 -4.42 -10.68 31.29
CA TYR A 345 -3.17 -10.06 30.89
C TYR A 345 -2.52 -10.81 29.72
N LEU A 346 -2.02 -10.08 28.72
CA LEU A 346 -1.22 -10.60 27.60
C LEU A 346 0.24 -10.16 27.76
N THR A 347 1.17 -11.07 27.59
CA THR A 347 2.59 -10.72 27.48
C THR A 347 2.91 -10.20 26.08
N PRO A 348 4.00 -9.43 25.89
CA PRO A 348 4.43 -9.00 24.57
C PRO A 348 4.65 -10.15 23.57
N GLU A 349 5.08 -11.32 24.05
CA GLU A 349 5.30 -12.51 23.23
C GLU A 349 4.00 -13.20 22.81
N ALA A 350 2.90 -12.91 23.51
CA ALA A 350 1.58 -13.47 23.22
C ALA A 350 0.75 -12.59 22.25
N LEU A 351 1.18 -11.36 21.99
CA LEU A 351 0.64 -10.43 21.01
C LEU A 351 1.32 -10.61 19.65
#